data_2703fbc1cf7d7caf0239ae148f7f4d80
#
_entry.id   2703fbc1cf7d7caf0239ae148f7f4d80
#
_cell.length_a   1.000
_cell.length_b   1.000
_cell.length_c   1.000
_cell.angle_alpha   90.00
_cell.angle_beta   90.00
_cell.angle_gamma   90.00
#
_symmetry.space_group_name_H-M   'P 1'
#
loop_
_entity.id
_entity.type
_entity.pdbx_description
1 polymer ?
#
loop_
_entity_poly.entity_id
_entity_poly.type
_entity_poly.pdbx_seq_one_letter_code
_entity_poly.pdbx_strand_id
1 'polypeptide(L)'
;MAKEELFVKHGKAVNRFLRTLGAFPVKRGSGDTKAIEQAIEILEQGGLLGIFPQGGIVAHGIPFQPKSGIAMIAYHAKAPVLPVGIDTNGDIKAWKPVTIRFGKPIAYEEFGFTDGSRKEMKYAAHIIAERVNQLLEAKE
;
A
#
# COMPACT_ATOMS: atom_id res chain seq x y z
N MET A 1 -4.95 -5.23 2.33
CA MET A 1 -4.07 -6.34 1.85
C MET A 1 -3.03 -6.66 2.91
N ALA A 2 -2.80 -7.93 3.22
CA ALA A 2 -1.83 -8.34 4.24
C ALA A 2 -1.05 -9.60 3.80
N LYS A 3 0.16 -9.80 4.35
CA LYS A 3 1.03 -10.92 4.01
C LYS A 3 0.36 -12.26 4.35
N GLU A 4 0.35 -13.23 3.41
CA GLU A 4 -0.26 -14.56 3.59
C GLU A 4 0.24 -15.27 4.86
N GLU A 5 1.51 -15.11 5.21
CA GLU A 5 2.09 -15.73 6.41
C GLU A 5 1.40 -15.31 7.72
N LEU A 6 0.80 -14.10 7.77
CA LEU A 6 0.03 -13.65 8.94
C LEU A 6 -1.24 -14.48 9.16
N PHE A 7 -1.81 -14.99 8.07
CA PHE A 7 -3.02 -15.84 8.13
C PHE A 7 -2.71 -17.30 8.47
N VAL A 8 -1.49 -17.76 8.18
CA VAL A 8 -1.09 -19.17 8.36
C VAL A 8 -0.39 -19.40 9.69
N LYS A 9 0.57 -18.53 10.07
CA LYS A 9 1.44 -18.75 11.24
C LYS A 9 0.78 -18.49 12.60
N HIS A 10 -0.25 -17.66 12.68
CA HIS A 10 -0.81 -17.19 13.94
C HIS A 10 -2.12 -17.87 14.38
N GLY A 11 -2.48 -18.98 13.73
CA GLY A 11 -3.62 -19.79 14.10
C GLY A 11 -4.98 -19.27 13.61
N LYS A 12 -6.02 -20.12 13.78
CA LYS A 12 -7.38 -19.87 13.25
C LYS A 12 -8.04 -18.61 13.82
N ALA A 13 -7.78 -18.27 15.08
CA ALA A 13 -8.38 -17.11 15.74
C ALA A 13 -7.85 -15.78 15.13
N VAL A 14 -6.54 -15.65 14.92
CA VAL A 14 -5.94 -14.47 14.30
C VAL A 14 -6.37 -14.34 12.84
N ASN A 15 -6.44 -15.45 12.11
CA ASN A 15 -6.94 -15.46 10.72
C ASN A 15 -8.39 -14.93 10.67
N ARG A 16 -9.27 -15.42 11.55
CA ARG A 16 -10.65 -14.95 11.61
C ARG A 16 -10.72 -13.47 11.95
N PHE A 17 -9.96 -13.01 12.94
CA PHE A 17 -9.89 -11.61 13.33
C PHE A 17 -9.41 -10.70 12.19
N LEU A 18 -8.32 -11.06 11.49
CA LEU A 18 -7.83 -10.29 10.34
C LEU A 18 -8.87 -10.20 9.22
N ARG A 19 -9.57 -11.28 8.92
CA ARG A 19 -10.65 -11.28 7.93
C ARG A 19 -11.85 -10.42 8.35
N THR A 20 -12.20 -10.41 9.62
CA THR A 20 -13.26 -9.53 10.15
C THR A 20 -12.89 -8.05 9.99
N LEU A 21 -11.59 -7.72 10.05
CA LEU A 21 -11.07 -6.39 9.76
C LEU A 21 -10.94 -6.09 8.24
N GLY A 22 -11.44 -6.98 7.37
CA GLY A 22 -11.35 -6.81 5.92
C GLY A 22 -9.97 -7.12 5.33
N ALA A 23 -9.04 -7.68 6.11
CA ALA A 23 -7.74 -8.07 5.59
C ALA A 23 -7.83 -9.33 4.74
N PHE A 24 -7.19 -9.35 3.57
CA PHE A 24 -7.05 -10.52 2.71
C PHE A 24 -5.58 -10.82 2.41
N PRO A 25 -5.23 -12.12 2.22
CA PRO A 25 -3.86 -12.55 2.03
C PRO A 25 -3.31 -12.19 0.66
N VAL A 26 -2.01 -11.89 0.61
CA VAL A 26 -1.25 -11.63 -0.62
C VAL A 26 0.02 -12.48 -0.64
N LYS A 27 0.23 -13.22 -1.69
CA LYS A 27 1.48 -13.94 -1.94
C LYS A 27 2.54 -13.00 -2.48
N ARG A 28 3.61 -12.82 -1.73
CA ARG A 28 4.72 -11.97 -2.14
C ARG A 28 5.58 -12.66 -3.20
N GLY A 29 6.01 -11.89 -4.20
CA GLY A 29 7.02 -12.33 -5.17
C GLY A 29 6.50 -13.07 -6.39
N SER A 30 5.24 -13.48 -6.43
CA SER A 30 4.66 -14.26 -7.52
C SER A 30 3.77 -13.48 -8.50
N GLY A 31 3.66 -12.15 -8.35
CA GLY A 31 2.69 -11.37 -9.13
C GLY A 31 1.27 -11.90 -8.90
N ASP A 32 0.82 -11.90 -7.65
CA ASP A 32 -0.48 -12.45 -7.23
C ASP A 32 -1.64 -11.69 -7.91
N THR A 33 -1.98 -12.15 -9.11
CA THR A 33 -3.04 -11.55 -9.94
C THR A 33 -4.39 -11.60 -9.22
N LYS A 34 -4.68 -12.66 -8.48
CA LYS A 34 -5.94 -12.78 -7.72
C LYS A 34 -6.07 -11.71 -6.64
N ALA A 35 -4.98 -11.39 -5.94
CA ALA A 35 -5.01 -10.33 -4.94
C ALA A 35 -5.17 -8.95 -5.59
N ILE A 36 -4.65 -8.74 -6.79
CA ILE A 36 -4.84 -7.51 -7.56
C ILE A 36 -6.29 -7.41 -8.04
N GLU A 37 -6.84 -8.47 -8.61
CA GLU A 37 -8.24 -8.54 -9.04
C GLU A 37 -9.21 -8.26 -7.89
N GLN A 38 -9.01 -8.90 -6.74
CA GLN A 38 -9.80 -8.64 -5.53
C GLN A 38 -9.67 -7.20 -5.05
N ALA A 39 -8.49 -6.60 -5.14
CA ALA A 39 -8.26 -5.20 -4.77
C ALA A 39 -9.04 -4.23 -5.70
N ILE A 40 -9.04 -4.51 -6.99
CA ILE A 40 -9.77 -3.73 -8.00
C ILE A 40 -11.27 -3.83 -7.74
N GLU A 41 -11.79 -5.05 -7.54
CA GLU A 41 -13.20 -5.28 -7.26
C GLU A 41 -13.69 -4.52 -6.02
N ILE A 42 -12.90 -4.50 -4.93
CA ILE A 42 -13.22 -3.72 -3.72
C ILE A 42 -13.38 -2.24 -4.05
N LEU A 43 -12.47 -1.67 -4.86
CA LEU A 43 -12.50 -0.25 -5.22
C LEU A 43 -13.66 0.07 -6.18
N GLU A 44 -13.95 -0.79 -7.15
CA GLU A 44 -15.08 -0.64 -8.09
C GLU A 44 -16.43 -0.68 -7.38
N GLN A 45 -16.55 -1.42 -6.28
CA GLN A 45 -17.71 -1.45 -5.40
C GLN A 45 -17.81 -0.23 -4.45
N GLY A 46 -16.93 0.76 -4.61
CA GLY A 46 -16.89 1.97 -3.76
C GLY A 46 -16.22 1.74 -2.40
N GLY A 47 -15.51 0.62 -2.23
CA GLY A 47 -14.78 0.31 -1.00
C GLY A 47 -13.46 1.07 -0.88
N LEU A 48 -12.83 0.94 0.28
CA LEU A 48 -11.51 1.51 0.60
C LEU A 48 -10.48 0.39 0.68
N LEU A 49 -9.31 0.59 0.04
CA LEU A 49 -8.21 -0.36 0.06
C LEU A 49 -7.00 0.19 0.81
N GLY A 50 -6.63 -0.43 1.93
CA GLY A 50 -5.34 -0.18 2.59
C GLY A 50 -4.25 -1.09 2.03
N ILE A 51 -3.12 -0.50 1.59
CA ILE A 51 -2.00 -1.22 1.01
C ILE A 51 -0.66 -0.67 1.51
N PHE A 52 0.30 -1.56 1.79
CA PHE A 52 1.70 -1.22 2.04
C PHE A 52 2.52 -1.53 0.78
N PRO A 53 2.78 -0.53 -0.07
CA PRO A 53 3.30 -0.79 -1.41
C PRO A 53 4.79 -1.19 -1.44
N GLN A 54 5.51 -1.05 -0.33
CA GLN A 54 6.88 -1.56 -0.17
C GLN A 54 7.00 -3.07 -0.30
N GLY A 55 5.94 -3.79 0.10
CA GLY A 55 5.95 -5.24 0.14
C GLY A 55 6.88 -5.85 1.21
N GLY A 56 7.51 -5.05 2.08
CA GLY A 56 8.40 -5.48 3.16
C GLY A 56 8.59 -4.41 4.23
N ILE A 57 9.23 -4.78 5.32
CA ILE A 57 9.73 -3.84 6.32
C ILE A 57 11.03 -3.28 5.78
N VAL A 58 11.16 -1.96 5.79
CA VAL A 58 12.37 -1.23 5.38
C VAL A 58 12.96 -0.60 6.63
N ALA A 59 14.30 -0.65 6.74
CA ALA A 59 14.99 -0.04 7.87
C ALA A 59 14.77 1.48 7.89
N HIS A 60 14.78 2.06 9.10
CA HIS A 60 14.63 3.51 9.27
C HIS A 60 15.71 4.27 8.48
N GLY A 61 15.29 5.35 7.82
CA GLY A 61 16.19 6.19 7.02
C GLY A 61 16.45 5.70 5.58
N ILE A 62 15.89 4.56 5.17
CA ILE A 62 15.96 4.10 3.78
C ILE A 62 14.71 4.60 3.04
N PRO A 63 14.86 5.34 1.93
CA PRO A 63 13.74 5.76 1.12
C PRO A 63 12.91 4.58 0.63
N PHE A 64 11.62 4.72 0.72
CA PHE A 64 10.70 3.72 0.28
C PHE A 64 10.67 3.60 -1.25
N GLN A 65 10.75 2.38 -1.74
CA GLN A 65 10.61 2.07 -3.16
C GLN A 65 9.37 1.20 -3.39
N PRO A 66 8.34 1.73 -4.05
CA PRO A 66 7.10 0.99 -4.25
C PRO A 66 7.26 -0.07 -5.33
N LYS A 67 6.50 -1.14 -5.18
CA LYS A 67 6.24 -2.07 -6.28
C LYS A 67 5.13 -1.52 -7.18
N SER A 68 5.18 -1.83 -8.47
CA SER A 68 4.21 -1.36 -9.47
C SER A 68 2.76 -1.86 -9.24
N GLY A 69 2.55 -2.80 -8.33
CA GLY A 69 1.22 -3.34 -8.05
C GLY A 69 0.21 -2.28 -7.60
N ILE A 70 0.64 -1.26 -6.81
CA ILE A 70 -0.26 -0.17 -6.43
C ILE A 70 -0.69 0.68 -7.62
N ALA A 71 0.23 0.95 -8.55
CA ALA A 71 -0.06 1.70 -9.77
C ALA A 71 -1.01 0.91 -10.70
N MET A 72 -0.82 -0.41 -10.78
CA MET A 72 -1.70 -1.29 -11.55
C MET A 72 -3.12 -1.29 -10.99
N ILE A 73 -3.29 -1.36 -9.67
CA ILE A 73 -4.59 -1.29 -9.01
C ILE A 73 -5.24 0.08 -9.28
N ALA A 74 -4.51 1.19 -9.10
CA ALA A 74 -5.01 2.53 -9.35
C ALA A 74 -5.43 2.73 -10.82
N TYR A 75 -4.65 2.19 -11.77
CA TYR A 75 -4.95 2.25 -13.20
C TYR A 75 -6.27 1.56 -13.56
N HIS A 76 -6.42 0.30 -13.15
CA HIS A 76 -7.60 -0.49 -13.50
C HIS A 76 -8.86 -0.02 -12.78
N ALA A 77 -8.76 0.32 -11.48
CA ALA A 77 -9.90 0.80 -10.71
C ALA A 77 -10.22 2.29 -10.94
N LYS A 78 -9.39 3.03 -11.69
CA LYS A 78 -9.48 4.50 -11.87
C LYS A 78 -9.61 5.23 -10.53
N ALA A 79 -8.93 4.74 -9.52
CA ALA A 79 -9.06 5.21 -8.15
C ALA A 79 -7.97 6.23 -7.77
N PRO A 80 -8.30 7.27 -7.00
CA PRO A 80 -7.31 8.16 -6.41
C PRO A 80 -6.50 7.42 -5.34
N VAL A 81 -5.30 7.92 -5.04
CA VAL A 81 -4.42 7.35 -4.02
C VAL A 81 -4.18 8.38 -2.91
N LEU A 82 -4.47 8.02 -1.66
CA LEU A 82 -4.13 8.81 -0.49
C LEU A 82 -2.78 8.35 0.07
N PRO A 83 -1.70 9.15 -0.05
CA PRO A 83 -0.43 8.83 0.58
C PRO A 83 -0.53 8.96 2.09
N VAL A 84 -0.01 7.96 2.81
CA VAL A 84 0.05 7.96 4.27
C VAL A 84 1.45 7.59 4.73
N GLY A 85 2.08 8.46 5.50
CA GLY A 85 3.36 8.22 6.17
C GLY A 85 3.13 7.72 7.60
N ILE A 86 3.79 6.64 7.99
CA ILE A 86 3.77 6.11 9.35
C ILE A 86 5.21 6.18 9.90
N ASP A 87 5.42 7.05 10.86
CA ASP A 87 6.71 7.23 11.52
C ASP A 87 6.67 6.64 12.93
N THR A 88 7.59 5.73 13.19
CA THR A 88 7.71 5.02 14.47
C THR A 88 8.93 5.46 15.29
N ASN A 89 9.67 6.48 14.84
CA ASN A 89 10.92 6.91 15.47
C ASN A 89 11.91 5.74 15.72
N GLY A 90 12.04 4.85 14.74
CA GLY A 90 12.89 3.66 14.79
C GLY A 90 12.08 2.38 15.00
N ASP A 91 12.30 1.65 16.09
CA ASP A 91 11.62 0.37 16.31
C ASP A 91 10.17 0.52 16.75
N ILE A 92 9.30 -0.32 16.23
CA ILE A 92 7.95 -0.51 16.75
C ILE A 92 8.06 -1.23 18.10
N LYS A 93 7.90 -0.50 19.20
CA LYS A 93 7.84 -1.04 20.55
C LYS A 93 6.47 -0.71 21.16
N ALA A 94 5.97 -1.63 21.99
CA ALA A 94 4.76 -1.36 22.76
C ALA A 94 4.95 -0.04 23.55
N TRP A 95 3.93 0.80 23.53
CA TRP A 95 3.89 2.09 24.26
C TRP A 95 4.79 3.22 23.71
N LYS A 96 5.44 3.05 22.54
CA LYS A 96 6.08 4.18 21.86
C LYS A 96 5.06 4.92 20.99
N PRO A 97 5.12 6.26 20.93
CA PRO A 97 4.25 7.03 20.06
C PRO A 97 4.51 6.69 18.59
N VAL A 98 3.45 6.64 17.82
CA VAL A 98 3.48 6.48 16.36
C VAL A 98 2.85 7.73 15.76
N THR A 99 3.54 8.38 14.85
CA THR A 99 3.01 9.51 14.11
C THR A 99 2.49 9.05 12.76
N ILE A 100 1.23 9.37 12.45
CA ILE A 100 0.61 9.08 11.16
C ILE A 100 0.35 10.41 10.46
N ARG A 101 0.93 10.58 9.26
CA ARG A 101 0.75 11.78 8.44
C ARG A 101 -0.02 11.44 7.19
N PHE A 102 -1.09 12.18 6.93
CA PHE A 102 -1.91 12.05 5.73
C PHE A 102 -1.49 13.13 4.74
N GLY A 103 -1.21 12.72 3.50
CA GLY A 103 -0.93 13.64 2.41
C GLY A 103 -2.19 14.10 1.69
N LYS A 104 -1.99 14.89 0.63
CA LYS A 104 -3.10 15.21 -0.28
C LYS A 104 -3.39 13.99 -1.16
N PRO A 105 -4.68 13.66 -1.40
CA PRO A 105 -5.02 12.64 -2.39
C PRO A 105 -4.41 12.97 -3.75
N ILE A 106 -3.84 11.98 -4.41
CA ILE A 106 -3.36 12.06 -5.78
C ILE A 106 -4.54 11.63 -6.65
N ALA A 107 -5.06 12.52 -7.46
CA ALA A 107 -6.16 12.21 -8.36
C ALA A 107 -5.68 11.23 -9.46
N TYR A 108 -6.60 10.45 -10.02
CA TYR A 108 -6.27 9.49 -11.07
C TYR A 108 -5.59 10.16 -12.28
N GLU A 109 -6.04 11.34 -12.64
CA GLU A 109 -5.54 12.13 -13.77
C GLU A 109 -4.09 12.58 -13.58
N GLU A 110 -3.65 12.78 -12.34
CA GLU A 110 -2.27 13.19 -12.02
C GLU A 110 -1.23 12.11 -12.37
N PHE A 111 -1.64 10.86 -12.50
CA PHE A 111 -0.74 9.77 -12.90
C PHE A 111 -0.42 9.79 -14.40
N GLY A 112 -1.24 10.46 -15.23
CA GLY A 112 -1.02 10.58 -16.67
C GLY A 112 -1.09 9.24 -17.42
N PHE A 113 -1.90 8.30 -16.93
CA PHE A 113 -2.09 7.01 -17.61
C PHE A 113 -2.73 7.19 -18.98
N THR A 114 -2.18 6.50 -19.99
CA THR A 114 -2.69 6.47 -21.36
C THR A 114 -2.97 5.05 -21.83
N ASP A 115 -1.98 4.16 -21.76
CA ASP A 115 -2.07 2.79 -22.28
C ASP A 115 -1.80 1.70 -21.21
N GLY A 116 -1.50 2.10 -19.97
CA GLY A 116 -1.18 1.17 -18.90
C GLY A 116 0.16 0.45 -19.10
N SER A 117 1.08 1.04 -19.84
CA SER A 117 2.40 0.46 -20.09
C SER A 117 3.22 0.28 -18.81
N ARG A 118 4.19 -0.62 -18.86
CA ARG A 118 5.14 -0.84 -17.75
C ARG A 118 5.86 0.46 -17.33
N LYS A 119 6.10 1.36 -18.28
CA LYS A 119 6.73 2.66 -18.02
C LYS A 119 5.82 3.55 -17.19
N GLU A 120 4.54 3.64 -17.56
CA GLU A 120 3.54 4.40 -16.83
C GLU A 120 3.32 3.84 -15.41
N MET A 121 3.27 2.51 -15.26
CA MET A 121 3.15 1.88 -13.94
C MET A 121 4.34 2.21 -13.03
N LYS A 122 5.57 2.23 -13.57
CA LYS A 122 6.75 2.63 -12.82
C LYS A 122 6.72 4.10 -12.44
N TYR A 123 6.30 4.96 -13.36
CA TYR A 123 6.18 6.40 -13.14
C TYR A 123 5.14 6.72 -12.04
N ALA A 124 3.95 6.15 -12.14
CA ALA A 124 2.90 6.32 -11.13
C ALA A 124 3.33 5.80 -9.75
N ALA A 125 3.99 4.63 -9.70
CA ALA A 125 4.55 4.11 -8.47
C ALA A 125 5.61 5.06 -7.87
N HIS A 126 6.42 5.71 -8.71
CA HIS A 126 7.42 6.70 -8.26
C HIS A 126 6.76 7.95 -7.67
N ILE A 127 5.71 8.49 -8.31
CA ILE A 127 4.93 9.62 -7.78
C ILE A 127 4.40 9.29 -6.38
N ILE A 128 3.81 8.10 -6.21
CA ILE A 128 3.29 7.66 -4.92
C ILE A 128 4.40 7.60 -3.87
N ALA A 129 5.57 7.03 -4.23
CA ALA A 129 6.70 6.93 -3.32
C ALA A 129 7.22 8.29 -2.89
N GLU A 130 7.36 9.21 -3.82
CA GLU A 130 7.81 10.56 -3.55
C GLU A 130 6.91 11.27 -2.56
N ARG A 131 5.57 11.19 -2.76
CA ARG A 131 4.61 11.77 -1.84
C ARG A 131 4.68 11.16 -0.43
N VAL A 132 4.86 9.84 -0.32
CA VAL A 132 5.03 9.19 0.98
C VAL A 132 6.34 9.58 1.65
N ASN A 133 7.45 9.62 0.91
CA ASN A 133 8.75 10.02 1.45
C ASN A 133 8.73 11.47 1.96
N GLN A 134 8.10 12.40 1.25
CA GLN A 134 7.91 13.78 1.70
C GLN A 134 7.18 13.85 3.06
N LEU A 135 6.18 12.99 3.28
CA LEU A 135 5.48 12.92 4.57
C LEU A 135 6.35 12.38 5.70
N LEU A 136 7.29 11.48 5.38
CA LEU A 136 8.21 10.91 6.37
C LEU A 136 9.38 11.85 6.70
N GLU A 137 9.78 12.70 5.75
CA GLU A 137 10.85 13.69 5.92
C GLU A 137 10.36 14.98 6.61
N ALA A 138 9.06 15.25 6.57
CA ALA A 138 8.47 16.41 7.25
C ALA A 138 8.68 16.29 8.77
N LYS A 139 9.69 16.98 9.28
CA LYS A 139 9.89 17.20 10.73
C LYS A 139 8.96 18.33 11.17
N GLU A 140 8.27 18.11 12.29
CA GLU A 140 7.58 19.19 13.01
C GLU A 140 8.59 20.18 13.58
#